data_053dde0f240d062f625dc7ed42a785b4
#
_entry.id   053dde0f240d062f625dc7ed42a785b4
#
_cell.length_a   1.000
_cell.length_b   1.000
_cell.length_c   1.000
_cell.angle_alpha   90.00
_cell.angle_beta   90.00
_cell.angle_gamma   90.00
#
_symmetry.space_group_name_H-M   'P 1'
#
loop_
_entity.id
_entity.type
_entity.pdbx_description
1 polymer ?
#
loop_
_entity_poly.entity_id
_entity_poly.type
_entity_poly.pdbx_seq_one_letter_code
_entity_poly.pdbx_strand_id
1 'polypeptide(L)'
;MTSLTSVSLPSRIAQYWALTKPRVTQLAVFCAVIGMFLATPSLPDWRIVIAATAGIWLLAGAAFAINCLVEREIDSRMLRTARRPMARGEITVLQTLIFSGVIGGAGMWVLFNYVNPLTMWLTFATFVGYAFIYTIILKPATPQNIVIGGLAGAMPPALGWAAIANDVPMQAWILVLIIFVWTPPHFWALALYRRDDYAKSGLPMLPITHGMQFTQFHVWLYTIALTATTIMPFAVGMSGLIYLATAVVLDAIFLWYAWQIYRRYTDQIARKTFAYSIIYLSLLFVALLVDHYLKF
;
A
#
# COMPACT_ATOMS: atom_id res chain seq x y z
N MET A 1 17.70 -44.38 3.74
CA MET A 1 17.88 -43.36 4.80
C MET A 1 17.66 -42.00 4.15
N THR A 2 16.43 -41.48 4.14
CA THR A 2 16.11 -40.15 3.66
C THR A 2 16.35 -39.15 4.77
N SER A 3 17.35 -38.29 4.60
CA SER A 3 17.66 -37.21 5.52
C SER A 3 16.48 -36.23 5.55
N LEU A 4 15.72 -36.25 6.62
CA LEU A 4 14.77 -35.18 6.95
C LEU A 4 15.59 -33.90 7.18
N THR A 5 15.66 -33.03 6.17
CA THR A 5 16.15 -31.65 6.35
C THR A 5 15.27 -30.98 7.40
N SER A 6 15.83 -30.79 8.58
CA SER A 6 15.21 -30.02 9.67
C SER A 6 15.03 -28.58 9.17
N VAL A 7 13.82 -28.21 8.78
CA VAL A 7 13.46 -26.81 8.51
C VAL A 7 13.54 -26.10 9.87
N SER A 8 14.63 -25.36 10.11
CA SER A 8 14.77 -24.55 11.31
C SER A 8 13.61 -23.55 11.37
N LEU A 9 12.89 -23.53 12.50
CA LEU A 9 11.87 -22.52 12.76
C LEU A 9 12.51 -21.13 12.67
N PRO A 10 11.86 -20.16 12.00
CA PRO A 10 12.38 -18.80 11.93
C PRO A 10 12.56 -18.24 13.36
N SER A 11 13.60 -17.42 13.57
CA SER A 11 13.86 -16.78 14.85
C SER A 11 12.65 -15.96 15.31
N ARG A 12 12.47 -15.76 16.62
CA ARG A 12 11.40 -14.93 17.18
C ARG A 12 11.40 -13.54 16.57
N ILE A 13 12.55 -12.94 16.34
CA ILE A 13 12.70 -11.63 15.70
C ILE A 13 12.14 -11.68 14.27
N ALA A 14 12.47 -12.70 13.49
CA ALA A 14 11.95 -12.86 12.13
C ALA A 14 10.41 -13.04 12.10
N GLN A 15 9.84 -13.73 13.09
CA GLN A 15 8.39 -13.88 13.23
C GLN A 15 7.69 -12.55 13.49
N TYR A 16 8.17 -11.72 14.43
CA TYR A 16 7.64 -10.38 14.68
C TYR A 16 7.84 -9.44 13.49
N TRP A 17 9.01 -9.50 12.84
CA TRP A 17 9.26 -8.75 11.62
C TRP A 17 8.27 -9.10 10.50
N ALA A 18 7.92 -10.37 10.35
CA ALA A 18 6.94 -10.81 9.36
C ALA A 18 5.52 -10.23 9.61
N LEU A 19 5.14 -9.94 10.87
CA LEU A 19 3.85 -9.32 11.19
C LEU A 19 3.74 -7.91 10.61
N THR A 20 4.85 -7.16 10.51
CA THR A 20 4.86 -5.79 9.96
C THR A 20 4.72 -5.74 8.44
N LYS A 21 4.64 -6.90 7.75
CA LYS A 21 4.56 -7.01 6.29
C LYS A 21 5.59 -6.13 5.56
N PRO A 22 6.90 -6.29 5.79
CA PRO A 22 7.93 -5.33 5.40
C PRO A 22 7.90 -4.95 3.91
N ARG A 23 7.59 -5.89 3.01
CA ARG A 23 7.51 -5.61 1.56
C ARG A 23 6.42 -4.59 1.20
N VAL A 24 5.28 -4.63 1.90
CA VAL A 24 4.18 -3.67 1.68
C VAL A 24 4.51 -2.34 2.34
N THR A 25 5.01 -2.39 3.58
CA THR A 25 5.41 -1.21 4.34
C THR A 25 6.50 -0.42 3.63
N GLN A 26 7.46 -1.08 2.98
CA GLN A 26 8.53 -0.42 2.22
C GLN A 26 7.98 0.47 1.09
N LEU A 27 7.02 0.00 0.30
CA LEU A 27 6.43 0.79 -0.77
C LEU A 27 5.64 1.99 -0.22
N ALA A 28 4.89 1.79 0.86
CA ALA A 28 4.15 2.87 1.52
C ALA A 28 5.11 3.95 2.07
N VAL A 29 6.15 3.53 2.78
CA VAL A 29 7.17 4.44 3.33
C VAL A 29 7.97 5.13 2.23
N PHE A 30 8.29 4.43 1.14
CA PHE A 30 8.89 5.05 -0.03
C PHE A 30 8.04 6.21 -0.57
N CYS A 31 6.72 6.02 -0.72
CA CYS A 31 5.82 7.10 -1.14
C CYS A 31 5.76 8.24 -0.11
N ALA A 32 5.83 7.94 1.19
CA ALA A 32 5.90 8.95 2.23
C ALA A 32 7.20 9.77 2.15
N VAL A 33 8.35 9.12 1.95
CA VAL A 33 9.64 9.80 1.77
C VAL A 33 9.59 10.71 0.54
N ILE A 34 9.07 10.25 -0.59
CA ILE A 34 8.90 11.12 -1.76
C ILE A 34 8.00 12.31 -1.42
N GLY A 35 6.89 12.10 -0.69
CA GLY A 35 6.04 13.20 -0.21
C GLY A 35 6.78 14.23 0.64
N MET A 36 7.74 13.80 1.50
CA MET A 36 8.60 14.71 2.28
C MET A 36 9.46 15.60 1.38
N PHE A 37 10.07 15.01 0.36
CA PHE A 37 10.94 15.74 -0.56
C PHE A 37 10.16 16.70 -1.47
N LEU A 38 8.95 16.34 -1.88
CA LEU A 38 8.09 17.20 -2.70
C LEU A 38 7.46 18.38 -1.91
N ALA A 39 7.46 18.31 -0.59
CA ALA A 39 6.87 19.33 0.28
C ALA A 39 7.71 20.61 0.40
N THR A 40 8.94 20.61 -0.10
CA THR A 40 9.87 21.75 -0.01
C THR A 40 10.70 21.89 -1.29
N PRO A 41 11.02 23.11 -1.74
CA PRO A 41 11.84 23.32 -2.93
C PRO A 41 13.33 23.00 -2.70
N SER A 42 13.77 22.93 -1.45
CA SER A 42 15.13 22.55 -1.04
C SER A 42 15.14 21.17 -0.41
N LEU A 43 16.32 20.60 -0.18
CA LEU A 43 16.43 19.33 0.54
C LEU A 43 15.87 19.51 1.96
N PRO A 44 14.95 18.63 2.42
CA PRO A 44 14.38 18.68 3.75
C PRO A 44 15.43 18.36 4.83
N ASP A 45 15.20 18.80 6.08
CA ASP A 45 16.06 18.40 7.20
C ASP A 45 16.04 16.86 7.35
N TRP A 46 17.23 16.26 7.20
CA TRP A 46 17.41 14.81 7.26
C TRP A 46 16.99 14.21 8.61
N ARG A 47 17.03 14.99 9.70
CA ARG A 47 16.59 14.55 11.04
C ARG A 47 15.10 14.33 11.06
N ILE A 48 14.33 15.24 10.47
CA ILE A 48 12.88 15.12 10.33
C ILE A 48 12.54 13.95 9.39
N VAL A 49 13.26 13.82 8.27
CA VAL A 49 13.06 12.71 7.32
C VAL A 49 13.26 11.36 7.99
N ILE A 50 14.32 11.17 8.77
CA ILE A 50 14.59 9.92 9.49
C ILE A 50 13.51 9.67 10.56
N ALA A 51 13.19 10.69 11.39
CA ALA A 51 12.19 10.56 12.44
C ALA A 51 10.80 10.23 11.87
N ALA A 52 10.37 10.95 10.84
CA ALA A 52 9.09 10.72 10.18
C ALA A 52 9.04 9.33 9.51
N THR A 53 10.10 8.94 8.81
CA THR A 53 10.22 7.60 8.20
C THR A 53 10.10 6.51 9.26
N ALA A 54 10.83 6.62 10.37
CA ALA A 54 10.79 5.64 11.46
C ALA A 54 9.38 5.59 12.11
N GLY A 55 8.80 6.73 12.44
CA GLY A 55 7.49 6.83 13.09
C GLY A 55 6.37 6.28 12.21
N ILE A 56 6.33 6.65 10.92
CA ILE A 56 5.35 6.15 9.95
C ILE A 56 5.52 4.64 9.76
N TRP A 57 6.78 4.14 9.64
CA TRP A 57 7.04 2.71 9.55
C TRP A 57 6.53 1.92 10.75
N LEU A 58 6.78 2.41 11.96
CA LEU A 58 6.37 1.75 13.20
C LEU A 58 4.84 1.68 13.31
N LEU A 59 4.12 2.78 13.03
CA LEU A 59 2.65 2.77 13.03
C LEU A 59 2.08 1.89 11.93
N ALA A 60 2.62 1.92 10.72
CA ALA A 60 2.20 1.03 9.64
C ALA A 60 2.44 -0.44 10.01
N GLY A 61 3.59 -0.76 10.60
CA GLY A 61 3.90 -2.10 11.12
C GLY A 61 2.92 -2.56 12.19
N ALA A 62 2.54 -1.66 13.11
CA ALA A 62 1.52 -1.92 14.13
C ALA A 62 0.16 -2.24 13.50
N ALA A 63 -0.27 -1.46 12.49
CA ALA A 63 -1.51 -1.69 11.77
C ALA A 63 -1.51 -3.06 11.05
N PHE A 64 -0.40 -3.44 10.44
CA PHE A 64 -0.26 -4.75 9.80
C PHE A 64 -0.23 -5.90 10.82
N ALA A 65 0.32 -5.71 12.00
CA ALA A 65 0.28 -6.73 13.07
C ALA A 65 -1.17 -6.98 13.54
N ILE A 66 -1.97 -5.93 13.75
CA ILE A 66 -3.41 -6.06 14.05
C ILE A 66 -4.15 -6.73 12.89
N ASN A 67 -3.86 -6.36 11.65
CA ASN A 67 -4.45 -7.02 10.49
C ASN A 67 -4.12 -8.52 10.44
N CYS A 68 -2.87 -8.94 10.71
CA CYS A 68 -2.51 -10.36 10.81
C CYS A 68 -3.24 -11.09 11.94
N LEU A 69 -3.48 -10.40 13.05
CA LEU A 69 -4.24 -10.94 14.18
C LEU A 69 -5.70 -11.20 13.81
N VAL A 70 -6.37 -10.21 13.24
CA VAL A 70 -7.78 -10.30 12.85
C VAL A 70 -7.99 -11.35 11.76
N GLU A 71 -7.07 -11.41 10.80
CA GLU A 71 -7.18 -12.31 9.65
C GLU A 71 -6.59 -13.71 9.87
N ARG A 72 -6.13 -14.08 11.07
CA ARG A 72 -5.40 -15.34 11.32
C ARG A 72 -6.13 -16.60 10.82
N GLU A 73 -7.45 -16.68 11.00
CA GLU A 73 -8.25 -17.82 10.56
C GLU A 73 -8.46 -17.83 9.04
N ILE A 74 -8.68 -16.66 8.45
CA ILE A 74 -8.79 -16.48 7.00
C ILE A 74 -7.43 -16.80 6.34
N ASP A 75 -6.34 -16.29 6.91
CA ASP A 75 -4.98 -16.51 6.42
C ASP A 75 -4.60 -18.00 6.44
N SER A 76 -5.05 -18.76 7.41
CA SER A 76 -4.78 -20.22 7.48
C SER A 76 -5.43 -21.01 6.34
N ARG A 77 -6.51 -20.52 5.75
CA ARG A 77 -7.23 -21.15 4.63
C ARG A 77 -6.66 -20.81 3.25
N MET A 78 -5.80 -19.79 3.16
CA MET A 78 -5.25 -19.30 1.91
C MET A 78 -3.80 -19.77 1.71
N LEU A 79 -3.45 -20.39 0.59
CA LEU A 79 -2.10 -20.90 0.30
C LEU A 79 -1.01 -19.82 0.43
N ARG A 80 -1.32 -18.58 0.03
CA ARG A 80 -0.41 -17.46 0.07
C ARG A 80 -0.04 -17.03 1.50
N THR A 81 -0.97 -17.14 2.45
CA THR A 81 -0.87 -16.56 3.79
C THR A 81 -0.84 -17.58 4.91
N ALA A 82 -1.10 -18.87 4.62
CA ALA A 82 -1.09 -19.95 5.60
C ALA A 82 0.26 -20.10 6.34
N ARG A 83 1.35 -19.61 5.74
CA ARG A 83 2.70 -19.64 6.35
C ARG A 83 3.00 -18.45 7.28
N ARG A 84 2.04 -17.52 7.47
CA ARG A 84 2.23 -16.40 8.40
C ARG A 84 2.31 -16.89 9.84
N PRO A 85 3.17 -16.30 10.69
CA PRO A 85 3.34 -16.73 12.08
C PRO A 85 2.03 -16.78 12.88
N MET A 86 1.13 -15.80 12.69
CA MET A 86 -0.20 -15.79 13.33
C MET A 86 -1.11 -16.92 12.84
N ALA A 87 -1.14 -17.18 11.52
CA ALA A 87 -1.94 -18.26 10.94
C ALA A 87 -1.48 -19.65 11.38
N ARG A 88 -0.19 -19.79 11.71
CA ARG A 88 0.43 -21.03 12.23
C ARG A 88 0.36 -21.15 13.76
N GLY A 89 -0.13 -20.13 14.49
CA GLY A 89 -0.16 -20.12 15.95
C GLY A 89 1.21 -19.96 16.61
N GLU A 90 2.24 -19.53 15.87
CA GLU A 90 3.62 -19.33 16.38
C GLU A 90 3.73 -18.11 17.31
N ILE A 91 2.82 -17.13 17.15
CA ILE A 91 2.71 -15.94 18.01
C ILE A 91 1.28 -15.89 18.54
N THR A 92 1.13 -15.63 19.85
CA THR A 92 -0.18 -15.56 20.48
C THR A 92 -0.87 -14.22 20.25
N VAL A 93 -2.19 -14.18 20.49
CA VAL A 93 -3.00 -12.94 20.44
C VAL A 93 -2.39 -11.86 21.34
N LEU A 94 -2.09 -12.22 22.60
CA LEU A 94 -1.54 -11.27 23.58
C LEU A 94 -0.17 -10.72 23.13
N GLN A 95 0.71 -11.60 22.64
CA GLN A 95 2.03 -11.18 22.12
C GLN A 95 1.89 -10.21 20.94
N THR A 96 0.92 -10.45 20.03
CA THR A 96 0.68 -9.55 18.89
C THR A 96 0.12 -8.21 19.33
N LEU A 97 -0.81 -8.19 20.30
CA LEU A 97 -1.37 -6.95 20.86
C LEU A 97 -0.30 -6.11 21.57
N ILE A 98 0.51 -6.75 22.42
CA ILE A 98 1.63 -6.07 23.10
C ILE A 98 2.63 -5.53 22.08
N PHE A 99 3.03 -6.34 21.09
CA PHE A 99 3.96 -5.92 20.04
C PHE A 99 3.41 -4.72 19.27
N SER A 100 2.16 -4.79 18.79
CA SER A 100 1.52 -3.70 18.08
C SER A 100 1.40 -2.45 18.94
N GLY A 101 1.02 -2.57 20.22
CA GLY A 101 0.93 -1.45 21.16
C GLY A 101 2.28 -0.78 21.39
N VAL A 102 3.35 -1.56 21.59
CA VAL A 102 4.71 -1.05 21.83
C VAL A 102 5.24 -0.32 20.59
N ILE A 103 5.21 -0.95 19.40
CA ILE A 103 5.75 -0.28 18.19
C ILE A 103 4.86 0.87 17.74
N GLY A 104 3.53 0.77 17.90
CA GLY A 104 2.60 1.86 17.60
C GLY A 104 2.79 3.05 18.54
N GLY A 105 2.88 2.81 19.85
CA GLY A 105 3.17 3.84 20.85
C GLY A 105 4.53 4.51 20.64
N ALA A 106 5.56 3.72 20.34
CA ALA A 106 6.88 4.24 19.97
C ALA A 106 6.84 5.11 18.72
N GLY A 107 6.11 4.69 17.67
CA GLY A 107 5.92 5.47 16.46
C GLY A 107 5.20 6.80 16.72
N MET A 108 4.13 6.78 17.51
CA MET A 108 3.42 8.01 17.92
C MET A 108 4.34 8.95 18.70
N TRP A 109 5.11 8.42 19.64
CA TRP A 109 6.05 9.19 20.46
C TRP A 109 7.12 9.86 19.59
N VAL A 110 7.70 9.12 18.63
CA VAL A 110 8.68 9.67 17.68
C VAL A 110 8.06 10.79 16.85
N LEU A 111 6.87 10.56 16.25
CA LEU A 111 6.22 11.57 15.41
C LEU A 111 5.85 12.82 16.21
N PHE A 112 5.36 12.68 17.45
CA PHE A 112 4.97 13.81 18.27
C PHE A 112 6.16 14.67 18.69
N ASN A 113 7.27 14.03 19.14
CA ASN A 113 8.40 14.77 19.74
C ASN A 113 9.45 15.24 18.72
N TYR A 114 9.61 14.54 17.59
CA TYR A 114 10.68 14.81 16.61
C TYR A 114 10.19 15.27 15.24
N VAL A 115 8.86 15.26 15.02
CA VAL A 115 8.27 15.73 13.76
C VAL A 115 7.25 16.83 14.05
N ASN A 116 5.98 16.51 14.13
CA ASN A 116 4.92 17.44 14.53
C ASN A 116 3.62 16.70 14.91
N PRO A 117 2.72 17.34 15.70
CA PRO A 117 1.46 16.72 16.10
C PRO A 117 0.52 16.37 14.93
N LEU A 118 0.51 17.18 13.86
CA LEU A 118 -0.34 16.93 12.69
C LEU A 118 0.00 15.57 12.05
N THR A 119 1.28 15.33 11.78
CA THR A 119 1.74 14.06 11.20
C THR A 119 1.41 12.88 12.11
N MET A 120 1.61 13.05 13.42
CA MET A 120 1.28 11.99 14.39
C MET A 120 -0.21 11.64 14.33
N TRP A 121 -1.12 12.64 14.37
CA TRP A 121 -2.56 12.40 14.36
C TRP A 121 -3.06 11.83 13.01
N LEU A 122 -2.53 12.32 11.89
CA LEU A 122 -2.86 11.78 10.57
C LEU A 122 -2.39 10.33 10.42
N THR A 123 -1.18 10.00 10.90
CA THR A 123 -0.67 8.63 10.87
C THR A 123 -1.49 7.72 11.78
N PHE A 124 -1.87 8.20 12.98
CA PHE A 124 -2.77 7.46 13.87
C PHE A 124 -4.15 7.25 13.27
N ALA A 125 -4.74 8.28 12.64
CA ALA A 125 -6.01 8.15 11.94
C ALA A 125 -5.91 7.12 10.78
N THR A 126 -4.80 7.11 10.07
CA THR A 126 -4.52 6.10 9.02
C THR A 126 -4.40 4.69 9.61
N PHE A 127 -3.73 4.55 10.76
CA PHE A 127 -3.67 3.29 11.51
C PHE A 127 -5.08 2.80 11.88
N VAL A 128 -5.92 3.66 12.46
CA VAL A 128 -7.32 3.31 12.82
C VAL A 128 -8.12 2.96 11.57
N GLY A 129 -8.00 3.75 10.49
CA GLY A 129 -8.66 3.50 9.22
C GLY A 129 -8.31 2.13 8.63
N TYR A 130 -7.04 1.74 8.68
CA TYR A 130 -6.59 0.46 8.14
C TYR A 130 -6.89 -0.72 9.09
N ALA A 131 -6.48 -0.61 10.36
CA ALA A 131 -6.55 -1.73 11.30
C ALA A 131 -8.00 -2.07 11.71
N PHE A 132 -8.85 -1.07 11.88
CA PHE A 132 -10.21 -1.25 12.37
C PHE A 132 -11.24 -1.10 11.24
N ILE A 133 -11.31 0.05 10.58
CA ILE A 133 -12.36 0.32 9.59
C ILE A 133 -12.21 -0.63 8.38
N TYR A 134 -11.03 -0.69 7.77
CA TYR A 134 -10.83 -1.57 6.63
C TYR A 134 -10.83 -3.04 7.04
N THR A 135 -9.98 -3.44 8.00
CA THR A 135 -9.74 -4.85 8.29
C THR A 135 -10.94 -5.54 8.94
N ILE A 136 -11.60 -4.87 9.92
CA ILE A 136 -12.67 -5.49 10.71
C ILE A 136 -14.03 -5.27 10.05
N ILE A 137 -14.29 -4.06 9.51
CA ILE A 137 -15.63 -3.68 9.04
C ILE A 137 -15.75 -3.90 7.52
N LEU A 138 -14.95 -3.20 6.72
CA LEU A 138 -15.15 -3.17 5.27
C LEU A 138 -14.81 -4.49 4.58
N LYS A 139 -13.71 -5.12 4.98
CA LYS A 139 -13.19 -6.30 4.29
C LYS A 139 -14.15 -7.50 4.29
N PRO A 140 -14.83 -7.85 5.39
CA PRO A 140 -15.85 -8.89 5.38
C PRO A 140 -17.22 -8.40 4.86
N ALA A 141 -17.51 -7.09 4.88
CA ALA A 141 -18.84 -6.56 4.63
C ALA A 141 -19.14 -6.27 3.15
N THR A 142 -18.14 -5.93 2.34
CA THR A 142 -18.41 -5.44 0.98
C THR A 142 -17.31 -5.79 -0.03
N PRO A 143 -17.66 -6.07 -1.30
CA PRO A 143 -16.70 -6.24 -2.37
C PRO A 143 -15.97 -4.93 -2.74
N GLN A 144 -16.50 -3.78 -2.31
CA GLN A 144 -15.88 -2.46 -2.47
C GLN A 144 -14.80 -2.18 -1.40
N ASN A 145 -14.47 -3.16 -0.56
CA ASN A 145 -13.46 -3.02 0.51
C ASN A 145 -12.11 -2.53 -0.02
N ILE A 146 -11.72 -2.93 -1.23
CA ILE A 146 -10.47 -2.50 -1.88
C ILE A 146 -10.51 -1.02 -2.27
N VAL A 147 -11.65 -0.54 -2.78
CA VAL A 147 -11.80 0.87 -3.15
C VAL A 147 -11.84 1.73 -1.90
N ILE A 148 -12.79 1.49 -1.00
CA ILE A 148 -13.00 2.34 0.19
C ILE A 148 -11.81 2.23 1.13
N GLY A 149 -11.36 1.01 1.43
CA GLY A 149 -10.20 0.76 2.31
C GLY A 149 -8.86 1.16 1.70
N GLY A 150 -8.80 1.32 0.37
CA GLY A 150 -7.64 1.83 -0.36
C GLY A 150 -7.20 3.23 0.09
N LEU A 151 -8.12 4.04 0.66
CA LEU A 151 -7.79 5.37 1.16
C LEU A 151 -6.71 5.33 2.24
N ALA A 152 -6.81 4.42 3.21
CA ALA A 152 -5.78 4.30 4.24
C ALA A 152 -4.41 3.91 3.65
N GLY A 153 -4.39 3.03 2.63
CA GLY A 153 -3.17 2.67 1.91
C GLY A 153 -2.61 3.78 1.04
N ALA A 154 -3.42 4.76 0.66
CA ALA A 154 -3.04 5.89 -0.19
C ALA A 154 -2.47 7.10 0.59
N MET A 155 -2.64 7.16 1.90
CA MET A 155 -2.23 8.29 2.74
C MET A 155 -0.71 8.56 2.83
N PRO A 156 0.19 7.60 2.65
CA PRO A 156 1.62 7.80 2.92
C PRO A 156 2.23 9.08 2.35
N PRO A 157 2.04 9.50 1.10
CA PRO A 157 2.64 10.74 0.60
C PRO A 157 2.11 12.00 1.33
N ALA A 158 0.85 12.02 1.74
CA ALA A 158 0.30 13.11 2.54
C ALA A 158 0.90 13.14 3.96
N LEU A 159 1.15 11.96 4.56
CA LEU A 159 1.84 11.86 5.84
C LEU A 159 3.27 12.41 5.75
N GLY A 160 3.97 12.07 4.66
CA GLY A 160 5.30 12.60 4.37
C GLY A 160 5.27 14.12 4.17
N TRP A 161 4.31 14.61 3.39
CA TRP A 161 4.14 16.05 3.17
C TRP A 161 3.90 16.81 4.49
N ALA A 162 2.96 16.31 5.30
CA ALA A 162 2.65 16.88 6.61
C ALA A 162 3.88 16.91 7.55
N ALA A 163 4.76 15.93 7.44
CA ALA A 163 5.97 15.86 8.27
C ALA A 163 6.91 17.06 8.06
N ILE A 164 6.98 17.57 6.83
CA ILE A 164 7.87 18.69 6.49
C ILE A 164 7.12 20.02 6.53
N ALA A 165 5.94 20.10 5.90
CA ALA A 165 5.20 21.36 5.75
C ALA A 165 4.29 21.69 6.95
N ASN A 166 4.02 20.74 7.84
CA ASN A 166 2.98 20.84 8.88
C ASN A 166 1.60 21.24 8.31
N ASP A 167 1.33 20.81 7.07
CA ASP A 167 0.11 21.07 6.31
C ASP A 167 -0.12 19.97 5.28
N VAL A 168 -1.35 19.84 4.75
CA VAL A 168 -1.70 18.88 3.70
C VAL A 168 -2.43 19.63 2.57
N PRO A 169 -1.68 20.33 1.72
CA PRO A 169 -2.25 21.10 0.61
C PRO A 169 -2.79 20.20 -0.51
N MET A 170 -3.45 20.80 -1.51
CA MET A 170 -4.03 20.08 -2.65
C MET A 170 -3.02 19.18 -3.36
N GLN A 171 -1.75 19.59 -3.46
CA GLN A 171 -0.67 18.80 -4.07
C GLN A 171 -0.50 17.45 -3.37
N ALA A 172 -0.51 17.44 -2.05
CA ALA A 172 -0.43 16.19 -1.27
C ALA A 172 -1.65 15.29 -1.51
N TRP A 173 -2.85 15.88 -1.61
CA TRP A 173 -4.08 15.14 -1.92
C TRP A 173 -4.10 14.57 -3.34
N ILE A 174 -3.48 15.23 -4.33
CA ILE A 174 -3.30 14.67 -5.68
C ILE A 174 -2.44 13.40 -5.62
N LEU A 175 -1.37 13.37 -4.84
CA LEU A 175 -0.55 12.16 -4.65
C LEU A 175 -1.36 11.03 -3.98
N VAL A 176 -2.17 11.37 -3.00
CA VAL A 176 -3.11 10.41 -2.37
C VAL A 176 -4.10 9.87 -3.41
N LEU A 177 -4.67 10.75 -4.23
CA LEU A 177 -5.63 10.36 -5.27
C LEU A 177 -5.01 9.39 -6.29
N ILE A 178 -3.77 9.62 -6.72
CA ILE A 178 -3.05 8.71 -7.62
C ILE A 178 -2.96 7.30 -7.03
N ILE A 179 -2.52 7.17 -5.77
CA ILE A 179 -2.41 5.85 -5.12
C ILE A 179 -3.80 5.24 -4.87
N PHE A 180 -4.78 6.06 -4.50
CA PHE A 180 -6.15 5.63 -4.27
C PHE A 180 -6.76 5.00 -5.53
N VAL A 181 -6.64 5.67 -6.68
CA VAL A 181 -7.15 5.17 -7.96
C VAL A 181 -6.29 4.02 -8.53
N TRP A 182 -4.98 3.97 -8.21
CA TRP A 182 -4.09 2.87 -8.55
C TRP A 182 -4.43 1.57 -7.78
N THR A 183 -4.95 1.67 -6.55
CA THR A 183 -5.19 0.52 -5.68
C THR A 183 -6.15 -0.52 -6.29
N PRO A 184 -7.31 -0.15 -6.89
CA PRO A 184 -8.22 -1.14 -7.47
C PRO A 184 -7.62 -1.94 -8.64
N PRO A 185 -7.05 -1.37 -9.70
CA PRO A 185 -6.49 -2.15 -10.80
C PRO A 185 -5.31 -3.02 -10.37
N HIS A 186 -4.47 -2.53 -9.43
CA HIS A 186 -3.40 -3.31 -8.81
C HIS A 186 -3.95 -4.54 -8.08
N PHE A 187 -4.86 -4.32 -7.13
CA PHE A 187 -5.35 -5.39 -6.26
C PHE A 187 -6.28 -6.36 -6.98
N TRP A 188 -7.14 -5.88 -7.89
CA TRP A 188 -8.02 -6.76 -8.65
C TRP A 188 -7.26 -7.60 -9.66
N ALA A 189 -6.15 -7.12 -10.22
CA ALA A 189 -5.26 -7.98 -11.01
C ALA A 189 -4.76 -9.17 -10.18
N LEU A 190 -4.37 -8.94 -8.90
CA LEU A 190 -4.04 -10.03 -7.96
C LEU A 190 -5.24 -10.94 -7.68
N ALA A 191 -6.41 -10.37 -7.40
CA ALA A 191 -7.60 -11.10 -7.02
C ALA A 191 -8.11 -12.03 -8.16
N LEU A 192 -7.93 -11.62 -9.42
CA LEU A 192 -8.31 -12.41 -10.58
C LEU A 192 -7.55 -13.74 -10.63
N TYR A 193 -6.22 -13.74 -10.60
CA TYR A 193 -5.44 -14.99 -10.68
C TYR A 193 -5.34 -15.74 -9.34
N ARG A 194 -5.83 -15.15 -8.24
CA ARG A 194 -5.95 -15.77 -6.92
C ARG A 194 -7.40 -16.07 -6.53
N ARG A 195 -8.29 -16.11 -7.51
CA ARG A 195 -9.72 -16.29 -7.28
C ARG A 195 -10.04 -17.49 -6.39
N ASP A 196 -9.42 -18.65 -6.64
CA ASP A 196 -9.67 -19.87 -5.88
C ASP A 196 -9.20 -19.77 -4.43
N ASP A 197 -8.09 -19.07 -4.16
CA ASP A 197 -7.63 -18.78 -2.80
C ASP A 197 -8.65 -17.88 -2.06
N TYR A 198 -9.17 -16.84 -2.74
CA TYR A 198 -10.17 -15.96 -2.15
C TYR A 198 -11.53 -16.64 -1.95
N ALA A 199 -11.93 -17.54 -2.84
CA ALA A 199 -13.15 -18.34 -2.67
C ALA A 199 -13.10 -19.17 -1.38
N LYS A 200 -11.94 -19.79 -1.09
CA LYS A 200 -11.73 -20.55 0.17
C LYS A 200 -11.74 -19.68 1.41
N SER A 201 -11.39 -18.40 1.29
CA SER A 201 -11.33 -17.47 2.42
C SER A 201 -12.70 -16.99 2.90
N GLY A 202 -13.74 -17.08 2.06
CA GLY A 202 -15.07 -16.53 2.34
C GLY A 202 -15.16 -15.01 2.24
N LEU A 203 -14.09 -14.32 1.81
CA LEU A 203 -14.09 -12.86 1.64
C LEU A 203 -14.87 -12.46 0.38
N PRO A 204 -15.72 -11.42 0.43
CA PRO A 204 -16.52 -10.97 -0.70
C PRO A 204 -15.69 -10.15 -1.70
N MET A 205 -14.67 -10.79 -2.30
CA MET A 205 -13.85 -10.14 -3.33
C MET A 205 -14.61 -9.99 -4.64
N LEU A 206 -14.35 -8.90 -5.38
CA LEU A 206 -15.07 -8.55 -6.60
C LEU A 206 -15.18 -9.72 -7.61
N PRO A 207 -14.11 -10.49 -7.92
CA PRO A 207 -14.23 -11.63 -8.85
C PRO A 207 -15.06 -12.81 -8.30
N ILE A 208 -15.29 -12.87 -6.99
CA ILE A 208 -16.14 -13.89 -6.35
C ILE A 208 -17.61 -13.47 -6.38
N THR A 209 -17.89 -12.21 -6.04
CA THR A 209 -19.26 -11.70 -5.88
C THR A 209 -19.92 -11.26 -7.19
N HIS A 210 -19.14 -10.67 -8.10
CA HIS A 210 -19.62 -10.11 -9.38
C HIS A 210 -19.04 -10.81 -10.61
N GLY A 211 -18.16 -11.79 -10.40
CA GLY A 211 -17.57 -12.60 -11.47
C GLY A 211 -16.34 -11.97 -12.15
N MET A 212 -15.72 -12.79 -12.99
CA MET A 212 -14.46 -12.46 -13.65
C MET A 212 -14.59 -11.31 -14.65
N GLN A 213 -15.59 -11.36 -15.53
CA GLN A 213 -15.76 -10.36 -16.60
C GLN A 213 -16.00 -8.96 -16.04
N PHE A 214 -16.84 -8.86 -15.01
CA PHE A 214 -17.08 -7.59 -14.32
C PHE A 214 -15.81 -7.01 -13.70
N THR A 215 -15.01 -7.86 -13.06
CA THR A 215 -13.74 -7.44 -12.46
C THR A 215 -12.73 -7.01 -13.52
N GLN A 216 -12.61 -7.75 -14.64
CA GLN A 216 -11.75 -7.39 -15.77
C GLN A 216 -12.10 -6.03 -16.36
N PHE A 217 -13.40 -5.76 -16.54
CA PHE A 217 -13.89 -4.46 -17.02
C PHE A 217 -13.52 -3.33 -16.03
N HIS A 218 -13.66 -3.57 -14.72
CA HIS A 218 -13.30 -2.58 -13.70
C HIS A 218 -11.79 -2.35 -13.60
N VAL A 219 -10.96 -3.36 -13.80
CA VAL A 219 -9.50 -3.16 -13.94
C VAL A 219 -9.20 -2.19 -15.08
N TRP A 220 -9.85 -2.38 -16.26
CA TRP A 220 -9.71 -1.50 -17.41
C TRP A 220 -10.20 -0.08 -17.11
N LEU A 221 -11.39 0.06 -16.56
CA LEU A 221 -12.01 1.36 -16.25
C LEU A 221 -11.19 2.18 -15.26
N TYR A 222 -10.72 1.53 -14.16
CA TYR A 222 -9.90 2.22 -13.15
C TYR A 222 -8.49 2.55 -13.66
N THR A 223 -7.96 1.80 -14.61
CA THR A 223 -6.69 2.17 -15.26
C THR A 223 -6.86 3.42 -16.14
N ILE A 224 -7.98 3.57 -16.83
CA ILE A 224 -8.31 4.83 -17.55
C ILE A 224 -8.44 6.00 -16.55
N ALA A 225 -9.16 5.81 -15.44
CA ALA A 225 -9.27 6.82 -14.40
C ALA A 225 -7.91 7.19 -13.79
N LEU A 226 -7.02 6.19 -13.60
CA LEU A 226 -5.66 6.41 -13.13
C LEU A 226 -4.87 7.31 -14.09
N THR A 227 -4.92 7.05 -15.40
CA THR A 227 -4.28 7.90 -16.42
C THR A 227 -4.73 9.35 -16.31
N ALA A 228 -6.02 9.59 -16.08
CA ALA A 228 -6.52 10.96 -15.87
C ALA A 228 -5.96 11.60 -14.59
N THR A 229 -5.81 10.82 -13.49
CA THR A 229 -5.27 11.34 -12.22
C THR A 229 -3.76 11.60 -12.28
N THR A 230 -3.00 10.81 -13.02
CA THR A 230 -1.55 10.99 -13.18
C THR A 230 -1.16 12.21 -14.02
N ILE A 231 -2.07 12.74 -14.83
CA ILE A 231 -1.85 14.01 -15.54
C ILE A 231 -2.02 15.23 -14.61
N MET A 232 -2.74 15.09 -13.48
CA MET A 232 -3.06 16.22 -12.60
C MET A 232 -1.83 16.94 -12.04
N PRO A 233 -0.73 16.29 -11.60
CA PRO A 233 0.45 17.02 -11.13
C PRO A 233 1.01 18.00 -12.17
N PHE A 234 1.01 17.63 -13.44
CA PHE A 234 1.39 18.52 -14.53
C PHE A 234 0.36 19.63 -14.75
N ALA A 235 -0.92 19.30 -14.78
CA ALA A 235 -1.99 20.25 -15.05
C ALA A 235 -2.10 21.37 -14.01
N VAL A 236 -1.76 21.09 -12.74
CA VAL A 236 -1.74 22.10 -11.65
C VAL A 236 -0.39 22.77 -11.46
N GLY A 237 0.59 22.54 -12.33
CA GLY A 237 1.92 23.13 -12.24
C GLY A 237 2.80 22.58 -11.11
N MET A 238 2.43 21.44 -10.52
CA MET A 238 3.22 20.77 -9.49
C MET A 238 4.47 20.12 -10.09
N SER A 239 4.37 19.56 -11.32
CA SER A 239 5.45 18.89 -12.03
C SER A 239 5.53 19.37 -13.48
N GLY A 240 6.70 19.17 -14.12
CA GLY A 240 7.00 19.58 -15.48
C GLY A 240 6.94 18.46 -16.51
N LEU A 241 7.65 18.67 -17.63
CA LEU A 241 7.61 17.78 -18.79
C LEU A 241 8.30 16.43 -18.58
N ILE A 242 9.32 16.36 -17.71
CA ILE A 242 10.02 15.08 -17.41
C ILE A 242 9.02 14.11 -16.77
N TYR A 243 8.28 14.59 -15.77
CA TYR A 243 7.23 13.81 -15.16
C TYR A 243 6.14 13.41 -16.16
N LEU A 244 5.61 14.38 -16.92
CA LEU A 244 4.53 14.12 -17.87
C LEU A 244 4.92 13.06 -18.90
N ALA A 245 6.11 13.18 -19.53
CA ALA A 245 6.59 12.21 -20.51
C ALA A 245 6.71 10.81 -19.90
N THR A 246 7.24 10.72 -18.68
CA THR A 246 7.36 9.44 -17.95
C THR A 246 5.98 8.87 -17.64
N ALA A 247 5.04 9.68 -17.13
CA ALA A 247 3.67 9.27 -16.80
C ALA A 247 2.96 8.72 -18.05
N VAL A 248 3.01 9.43 -19.19
CA VAL A 248 2.39 8.98 -20.46
C VAL A 248 2.90 7.61 -20.89
N VAL A 249 4.22 7.37 -20.82
CA VAL A 249 4.81 6.07 -21.20
C VAL A 249 4.35 4.98 -20.24
N LEU A 250 4.41 5.23 -18.93
CA LEU A 250 4.00 4.26 -17.92
C LEU A 250 2.50 3.95 -18.01
N ASP A 251 1.66 4.96 -18.23
CA ASP A 251 0.22 4.82 -18.40
C ASP A 251 -0.12 4.01 -19.66
N ALA A 252 0.53 4.28 -20.78
CA ALA A 252 0.30 3.54 -22.03
C ALA A 252 0.57 2.04 -21.84
N ILE A 253 1.65 1.67 -21.13
CA ILE A 253 1.97 0.28 -20.83
C ILE A 253 0.92 -0.32 -19.87
N PHE A 254 0.49 0.43 -18.84
CA PHE A 254 -0.53 -0.08 -17.90
C PHE A 254 -1.89 -0.27 -18.57
N LEU A 255 -2.30 0.69 -19.41
CA LEU A 255 -3.50 0.58 -20.24
C LEU A 255 -3.43 -0.65 -21.17
N TRP A 256 -2.29 -0.90 -21.79
CA TRP A 256 -2.11 -2.09 -22.61
C TRP A 256 -2.30 -3.38 -21.81
N TYR A 257 -1.70 -3.50 -20.62
CA TYR A 257 -1.89 -4.66 -19.75
C TYR A 257 -3.34 -4.81 -19.29
N ALA A 258 -4.00 -3.72 -18.88
CA ALA A 258 -5.40 -3.73 -18.46
C ALA A 258 -6.34 -4.11 -19.60
N TRP A 259 -6.06 -3.63 -20.83
CA TRP A 259 -6.77 -4.02 -22.05
C TRP A 259 -6.62 -5.53 -22.35
N GLN A 260 -5.41 -6.07 -22.18
CA GLN A 260 -5.18 -7.52 -22.33
C GLN A 260 -5.98 -8.34 -21.29
N ILE A 261 -6.05 -7.87 -20.03
CA ILE A 261 -6.92 -8.49 -19.01
C ILE A 261 -8.38 -8.49 -19.48
N TYR A 262 -8.85 -7.38 -20.01
CA TYR A 262 -10.24 -7.22 -20.44
C TYR A 262 -10.58 -8.09 -21.66
N ARG A 263 -9.69 -8.17 -22.67
CA ARG A 263 -9.97 -8.82 -23.96
C ARG A 263 -9.51 -10.27 -24.08
N ARG A 264 -8.41 -10.61 -23.42
CA ARG A 264 -7.72 -11.91 -23.58
C ARG A 264 -7.15 -12.40 -22.25
N TYR A 265 -8.01 -12.50 -21.26
CA TYR A 265 -7.61 -12.87 -19.92
C TYR A 265 -6.81 -14.18 -19.87
N THR A 266 -5.69 -14.15 -19.17
CA THR A 266 -4.98 -15.33 -18.66
C THR A 266 -4.40 -14.98 -17.28
N ASP A 267 -4.23 -15.97 -16.41
CA ASP A 267 -3.57 -15.78 -15.11
C ASP A 267 -2.17 -15.19 -15.24
N GLN A 268 -1.46 -15.54 -16.33
CA GLN A 268 -0.13 -15.01 -16.59
C GLN A 268 -0.16 -13.50 -16.87
N ILE A 269 -1.13 -13.03 -17.67
CA ILE A 269 -1.32 -11.60 -17.93
C ILE A 269 -1.67 -10.89 -16.63
N ALA A 270 -2.58 -11.41 -15.82
CA ALA A 270 -2.96 -10.82 -14.53
C ALA A 270 -1.78 -10.73 -13.56
N ARG A 271 -0.92 -11.75 -13.49
CA ARG A 271 0.33 -11.72 -12.70
C ARG A 271 1.31 -10.68 -13.21
N LYS A 272 1.49 -10.56 -14.53
CA LYS A 272 2.36 -9.53 -15.13
C LYS A 272 1.82 -8.13 -14.85
N THR A 273 0.51 -7.92 -14.96
CA THR A 273 -0.14 -6.65 -14.65
C THR A 273 0.06 -6.27 -13.18
N PHE A 274 -0.14 -7.22 -12.26
CA PHE A 274 0.12 -7.00 -10.84
C PHE A 274 1.58 -6.63 -10.55
N ALA A 275 2.54 -7.34 -11.15
CA ALA A 275 3.96 -7.04 -10.97
C ALA A 275 4.32 -5.67 -11.58
N TYR A 276 3.82 -5.39 -12.80
CA TYR A 276 4.02 -4.11 -13.47
C TYR A 276 3.48 -2.93 -12.66
N SER A 277 2.30 -3.07 -12.06
CA SER A 277 1.67 -1.99 -11.29
C SER A 277 2.52 -1.51 -10.10
N ILE A 278 3.35 -2.39 -9.50
CA ILE A 278 4.29 -2.02 -8.44
C ILE A 278 5.46 -1.20 -9.02
N ILE A 279 6.03 -1.65 -10.14
CA ILE A 279 7.10 -0.94 -10.87
C ILE A 279 6.59 0.42 -11.34
N TYR A 280 5.38 0.44 -11.90
CA TYR A 280 4.69 1.65 -12.36
C TYR A 280 4.61 2.71 -11.26
N LEU A 281 4.07 2.37 -10.08
CA LEU A 281 3.95 3.34 -8.99
C LEU A 281 5.31 3.83 -8.51
N SER A 282 6.28 2.93 -8.40
CA SER A 282 7.64 3.28 -7.98
C SER A 282 8.30 4.24 -8.96
N LEU A 283 8.25 3.97 -10.26
CA LEU A 283 8.85 4.83 -11.29
C LEU A 283 8.11 6.16 -11.42
N LEU A 284 6.78 6.18 -11.29
CA LEU A 284 5.99 7.40 -11.32
C LEU A 284 6.39 8.35 -10.18
N PHE A 285 6.55 7.83 -8.96
CA PHE A 285 6.98 8.63 -7.80
C PHE A 285 8.45 9.06 -7.91
N VAL A 286 9.33 8.23 -8.46
CA VAL A 286 10.71 8.64 -8.79
C VAL A 286 10.70 9.77 -9.81
N ALA A 287 9.85 9.69 -10.85
CA ALA A 287 9.75 10.74 -11.86
C ALA A 287 9.27 12.08 -11.26
N LEU A 288 8.31 12.06 -10.32
CA LEU A 288 7.91 13.25 -9.55
C LEU A 288 9.10 13.87 -8.82
N LEU A 289 9.92 13.06 -8.15
CA LEU A 289 11.07 13.51 -7.40
C LEU A 289 12.16 14.10 -8.32
N VAL A 290 12.47 13.40 -9.42
CA VAL A 290 13.45 13.85 -10.40
C VAL A 290 13.04 15.18 -11.03
N ASP A 291 11.78 15.26 -11.47
CA ASP A 291 11.24 16.47 -12.10
C ASP A 291 11.20 17.66 -11.12
N HIS A 292 10.93 17.39 -9.82
CA HIS A 292 10.89 18.43 -8.78
C HIS A 292 12.21 19.17 -8.59
N TYR A 293 13.34 18.43 -8.65
CA TYR A 293 14.67 19.01 -8.43
C TYR A 293 15.42 19.36 -9.74
N LEU A 294 14.96 18.83 -10.90
CA LEU A 294 15.55 19.14 -12.21
C LEU A 294 14.68 20.11 -13.02
N LYS A 295 13.87 20.96 -12.36
CA LYS A 295 13.07 21.98 -13.08
C LYS A 295 14.01 22.87 -13.90
N PHE A 296 13.90 22.72 -15.22
CA PHE A 296 14.49 23.62 -16.22
C PHE A 296 13.49 24.72 -16.54
#